data_3cca7e6c8953f892804fdeff697b71a4
#
_entry.id   3cca7e6c8953f892804fdeff697b71a4
#
_cell.length_a   1.000
_cell.length_b   1.000
_cell.length_c   1.000
_cell.angle_alpha   90.00
_cell.angle_beta   90.00
_cell.angle_gamma   90.00
#
_symmetry.space_group_name_H-M   'P 1'
#
loop_
_entity.id
_entity.type
_entity.pdbx_description
1 polymer ?
#
loop_
_entity_poly.entity_id
_entity_poly.type
_entity_poly.pdbx_seq_one_letter_code
_entity_poly.pdbx_strand_id
1 'polypeptide(L)'
;MLHRAGHDITVFEAGDHVGGHTHTHRIELDGQVHHVDTGFIVFNDRTYPNFVALLDELGVESQPSSMTFSVRDARRGFEYNGTSLNGLFAQRSNLLRPSFMGMIAQILRFHRVAPSLLEGDRPEIPLGTYLGENGFGGRFVRDYLLPMGAAIWSTDPSLMLDFPARFFVRFLHNHGLLTVDDRPVWRVIRGGSARYVEKLVAPFADRIFLNTPVELVRRHAANVVVHSRGRGAEVFDHVFFACHADQALALLADPSPQEREILGALPYQRSEALLHTDTSLLPRRRRAWAAWNFHRFDDRDDGVALTYNMNILQSLRARRTLCVTLNAGDQVDPGLVLRRIRYEHPLFTLAGVAAQGRHHWISGVRRTHYCGAYWRFGFHEDGVASALEAFGRFEQACRSGTAHEQRALSRVA
;
A
#
# COMPACT_ATOMS: atom_id res chain seq x y z
N MET A 1 12.88 -14.74 7.60
CA MET A 1 13.62 -15.59 6.62
C MET A 1 15.07 -15.70 7.03
N LEU A 2 15.89 -14.65 6.99
CA LEU A 2 17.32 -14.69 7.33
C LEU A 2 17.59 -15.33 8.70
N HIS A 3 16.92 -14.89 9.76
CA HIS A 3 17.05 -15.49 11.09
C HIS A 3 16.74 -17.00 11.12
N ARG A 4 15.67 -17.44 10.41
CA ARG A 4 15.32 -18.86 10.29
C ARG A 4 16.32 -19.68 9.50
N ALA A 5 17.02 -19.05 8.55
CA ALA A 5 18.09 -19.67 7.80
C ALA A 5 19.42 -19.73 8.58
N GLY A 6 19.44 -19.25 9.84
CA GLY A 6 20.60 -19.29 10.73
C GLY A 6 21.57 -18.13 10.56
N HIS A 7 21.21 -17.09 9.82
CA HIS A 7 22.02 -15.88 9.72
C HIS A 7 21.93 -15.04 10.99
N ASP A 8 23.05 -14.45 11.43
CA ASP A 8 23.05 -13.41 12.46
C ASP A 8 22.52 -12.10 11.86
N ILE A 9 21.48 -11.53 12.45
CA ILE A 9 20.81 -10.37 11.93
C ILE A 9 20.83 -9.20 12.90
N THR A 10 20.90 -7.99 12.37
CA THR A 10 20.67 -6.73 13.09
C THR A 10 19.65 -5.94 12.31
N VAL A 11 18.61 -5.45 12.98
CA VAL A 11 17.57 -4.62 12.38
C VAL A 11 17.64 -3.21 12.94
N PHE A 12 17.82 -2.23 12.10
CA PHE A 12 17.79 -0.81 12.44
C PHE A 12 16.44 -0.23 11.99
N GLU A 13 15.71 0.35 12.94
CA GLU A 13 14.44 1.02 12.72
C GLU A 13 14.56 2.48 13.16
N ALA A 14 14.24 3.41 12.25
CA ALA A 14 14.30 4.84 12.55
C ALA A 14 13.15 5.31 13.45
N GLY A 15 12.01 4.63 13.38
CA GLY A 15 10.81 4.91 14.16
C GLY A 15 10.84 4.34 15.57
N ASP A 16 9.78 4.60 16.30
CA ASP A 16 9.55 4.16 17.67
C ASP A 16 8.82 2.81 17.78
N HIS A 17 8.45 2.22 16.63
CA HIS A 17 7.77 0.93 16.56
C HIS A 17 8.23 0.12 15.34
N VAL A 18 8.07 -1.19 15.41
CA VAL A 18 8.28 -2.10 14.28
C VAL A 18 7.01 -2.22 13.45
N GLY A 19 7.16 -2.43 12.13
CA GLY A 19 6.04 -2.71 11.24
C GLY A 19 5.76 -1.61 10.21
N GLY A 20 6.36 -0.44 10.33
CA GLY A 20 6.17 0.67 9.37
C GLY A 20 4.69 1.03 9.22
N HIS A 21 4.11 0.84 8.01
CA HIS A 21 2.68 1.06 7.76
C HIS A 21 1.74 0.03 8.43
N THR A 22 2.26 -1.06 9.00
CA THR A 22 1.50 -1.92 9.91
C THR A 22 1.45 -1.26 11.27
N HIS A 23 0.48 -0.39 11.47
CA HIS A 23 0.38 0.47 12.64
C HIS A 23 -1.01 0.42 13.26
N THR A 24 -1.13 -0.29 14.38
CA THR A 24 -2.36 -0.43 15.16
C THR A 24 -2.31 0.47 16.39
N HIS A 25 -3.28 1.36 16.52
CA HIS A 25 -3.42 2.24 17.69
C HIS A 25 -4.38 1.66 18.70
N ARG A 26 -3.93 1.56 19.94
CA ARG A 26 -4.80 1.27 21.09
C ARG A 26 -5.52 2.56 21.50
N ILE A 27 -6.84 2.59 21.32
CA ILE A 27 -7.72 3.73 21.64
C ILE A 27 -8.66 3.35 22.74
N GLU A 28 -8.69 4.14 23.81
CA GLU A 28 -9.69 4.02 24.85
C GLU A 28 -10.80 5.05 24.58
N LEU A 29 -12.03 4.58 24.38
CA LEU A 29 -13.18 5.39 23.98
C LEU A 29 -14.43 4.85 24.64
N ASP A 30 -15.18 5.73 25.33
CA ASP A 30 -16.44 5.39 26.02
C ASP A 30 -16.31 4.18 26.97
N GLY A 31 -15.16 4.06 27.67
CA GLY A 31 -14.85 2.96 28.58
C GLY A 31 -14.51 1.62 27.91
N GLN A 32 -14.28 1.62 26.61
CA GLN A 32 -13.90 0.45 25.82
C GLN A 32 -12.55 0.67 25.14
N VAL A 33 -11.76 -0.41 25.01
CA VAL A 33 -10.50 -0.39 24.27
C VAL A 33 -10.72 -0.91 22.86
N HIS A 34 -10.27 -0.15 21.88
CA HIS A 34 -10.30 -0.49 20.47
C HIS A 34 -8.89 -0.51 19.89
N HIS A 35 -8.61 -1.46 19.02
CA HIS A 35 -7.38 -1.56 18.25
C HIS A 35 -7.68 -1.16 16.80
N VAL A 36 -7.17 -0.01 16.38
CA VAL A 36 -7.52 0.61 15.11
C VAL A 36 -6.30 0.71 14.22
N ASP A 37 -6.35 0.07 13.06
CA ASP A 37 -5.30 0.14 12.06
C ASP A 37 -5.43 1.44 11.25
N THR A 38 -4.31 2.10 10.98
CA THR A 38 -4.31 3.38 10.24
C THR A 38 -3.51 3.36 8.94
N GLY A 39 -2.62 2.37 8.75
CA GLY A 39 -1.87 2.17 7.52
C GLY A 39 -2.35 0.91 6.80
N PHE A 40 -1.72 -0.24 7.02
CA PHE A 40 -2.19 -1.51 6.49
C PHE A 40 -3.43 -2.01 7.26
N ILE A 41 -4.52 -2.31 6.54
CA ILE A 41 -5.80 -2.68 7.16
C ILE A 41 -6.34 -4.00 6.58
N VAL A 42 -6.43 -4.13 5.27
CA VAL A 42 -7.15 -5.20 4.58
C VAL A 42 -6.26 -6.03 3.66
N PHE A 43 -6.61 -7.31 3.55
CA PHE A 43 -6.05 -8.24 2.57
C PHE A 43 -7.16 -9.17 2.07
N ASN A 44 -6.90 -10.03 1.09
CA ASN A 44 -7.88 -10.99 0.64
C ASN A 44 -7.24 -12.36 0.40
N ASP A 45 -8.08 -13.36 0.25
CA ASP A 45 -7.70 -14.78 0.12
C ASP A 45 -7.17 -15.15 -1.27
N ARG A 46 -7.34 -14.28 -2.28
CA ARG A 46 -7.00 -14.59 -3.67
C ARG A 46 -5.67 -13.98 -4.11
N THR A 47 -5.43 -12.72 -3.76
CA THR A 47 -4.28 -11.95 -4.26
C THR A 47 -3.19 -11.74 -3.21
N TYR A 48 -3.32 -12.35 -2.03
CA TYR A 48 -2.34 -12.29 -0.94
C TYR A 48 -1.83 -13.68 -0.50
N PRO A 49 -1.43 -14.58 -1.44
CA PRO A 49 -1.10 -15.97 -1.09
C PRO A 49 0.09 -16.09 -0.14
N ASN A 50 1.14 -15.28 -0.32
CA ASN A 50 2.32 -15.33 0.54
C ASN A 50 2.02 -14.74 1.93
N PHE A 51 1.24 -13.66 1.99
CA PHE A 51 0.85 -13.07 3.26
C PHE A 51 -0.12 -13.97 4.04
N VAL A 52 -1.06 -14.63 3.37
CA VAL A 52 -1.95 -15.63 4.00
C VAL A 52 -1.12 -16.78 4.57
N ALA A 53 -0.20 -17.34 3.78
CA ALA A 53 0.70 -18.40 4.27
C ALA A 53 1.53 -17.96 5.49
N LEU A 54 1.99 -16.70 5.50
CA LEU A 54 2.69 -16.14 6.66
C LEU A 54 1.79 -16.05 7.90
N LEU A 55 0.54 -15.60 7.74
CA LEU A 55 -0.42 -15.54 8.86
C LEU A 55 -0.75 -16.92 9.42
N ASP A 56 -0.93 -17.91 8.54
CA ASP A 56 -1.19 -19.31 8.92
C ASP A 56 0.00 -19.89 9.70
N GLU A 57 1.22 -19.66 9.22
CA GLU A 57 2.46 -20.08 9.89
C GLU A 57 2.59 -19.46 11.28
N LEU A 58 2.25 -18.16 11.43
CA LEU A 58 2.30 -17.46 12.70
C LEU A 58 1.10 -17.78 13.62
N GLY A 59 0.10 -18.52 13.13
CA GLY A 59 -1.14 -18.76 13.86
C GLY A 59 -1.89 -17.47 14.19
N VAL A 60 -1.96 -16.52 13.23
CA VAL A 60 -2.65 -15.24 13.38
C VAL A 60 -4.03 -15.30 12.78
N GLU A 61 -5.05 -15.06 13.61
CA GLU A 61 -6.43 -15.11 13.17
C GLU A 61 -6.83 -13.85 12.38
N SER A 62 -7.63 -14.08 11.34
CA SER A 62 -8.29 -13.03 10.57
C SER A 62 -9.80 -13.22 10.55
N GLN A 63 -10.53 -12.15 10.19
CA GLN A 63 -11.98 -12.15 10.07
C GLN A 63 -12.41 -11.46 8.77
N PRO A 64 -13.60 -11.81 8.22
CA PRO A 64 -14.15 -11.14 7.04
C PRO A 64 -14.30 -9.64 7.27
N SER A 65 -14.04 -8.87 6.20
CA SER A 65 -14.21 -7.42 6.13
C SER A 65 -15.19 -7.05 5.02
N SER A 66 -15.79 -5.89 5.14
CA SER A 66 -16.69 -5.33 4.13
C SER A 66 -15.95 -4.25 3.34
N MET A 67 -15.48 -4.59 2.13
CA MET A 67 -14.86 -3.65 1.20
C MET A 67 -15.91 -2.97 0.34
N THR A 68 -16.42 -1.85 0.84
CA THR A 68 -17.47 -1.06 0.20
C THR A 68 -16.97 0.34 -0.06
N PHE A 69 -17.47 0.97 -1.13
CA PHE A 69 -17.01 2.28 -1.58
C PHE A 69 -18.19 3.22 -1.82
N SER A 70 -18.07 4.44 -1.33
CA SER A 70 -19.05 5.51 -1.55
C SER A 70 -18.40 6.78 -2.06
N VAL A 71 -19.19 7.58 -2.73
CA VAL A 71 -18.84 8.93 -3.20
C VAL A 71 -19.88 9.92 -2.73
N ARG A 72 -19.42 11.03 -2.17
CA ARG A 72 -20.21 12.22 -1.88
C ARG A 72 -19.58 13.42 -2.60
N ASP A 73 -20.37 14.10 -3.41
CA ASP A 73 -20.00 15.38 -4.01
C ASP A 73 -20.94 16.45 -3.42
N ALA A 74 -20.40 17.28 -2.52
CA ALA A 74 -21.20 18.29 -1.81
C ALA A 74 -21.69 19.39 -2.74
N ARG A 75 -20.87 19.82 -3.73
CA ARG A 75 -21.23 20.86 -4.73
C ARG A 75 -22.44 20.49 -5.56
N ARG A 76 -22.56 19.22 -5.93
CA ARG A 76 -23.63 18.72 -6.79
C ARG A 76 -24.77 18.09 -6.05
N GLY A 77 -24.70 18.07 -4.70
CA GLY A 77 -25.68 17.42 -3.86
C GLY A 77 -25.91 15.95 -4.24
N PHE A 78 -24.82 15.21 -4.43
CA PHE A 78 -24.81 13.88 -5.00
C PHE A 78 -24.06 12.90 -4.09
N GLU A 79 -24.68 11.75 -3.80
CA GLU A 79 -24.05 10.68 -3.04
C GLU A 79 -24.58 9.30 -3.44
N TYR A 80 -23.71 8.30 -3.40
CA TYR A 80 -24.05 6.90 -3.62
C TYR A 80 -23.04 5.96 -2.96
N ASN A 81 -23.44 4.69 -2.82
CA ASN A 81 -22.56 3.58 -2.43
C ASN A 81 -22.68 2.48 -3.49
N GLY A 82 -21.55 2.07 -4.07
CA GLY A 82 -21.50 1.11 -5.19
C GLY A 82 -21.72 -0.36 -4.83
N THR A 83 -22.06 -0.69 -3.56
CA THR A 83 -22.09 -2.07 -3.08
C THR A 83 -23.37 -2.83 -3.43
N SER A 84 -24.49 -2.14 -3.50
CA SER A 84 -25.80 -2.74 -3.77
C SER A 84 -26.71 -1.75 -4.51
N LEU A 85 -27.76 -2.25 -5.15
CA LEU A 85 -28.77 -1.39 -5.77
C LEU A 85 -29.35 -0.38 -4.76
N ASN A 86 -29.59 -0.80 -3.52
CA ASN A 86 -30.10 0.09 -2.49
C ASN A 86 -29.09 1.18 -2.09
N GLY A 87 -27.82 0.87 -2.05
CA GLY A 87 -26.72 1.81 -1.84
C GLY A 87 -26.50 2.73 -3.05
N LEU A 88 -26.51 2.17 -4.27
CA LEU A 88 -26.35 2.92 -5.51
C LEU A 88 -27.42 3.99 -5.66
N PHE A 89 -28.64 3.68 -5.25
CA PHE A 89 -29.78 4.60 -5.20
C PHE A 89 -30.12 5.06 -3.78
N ALA A 90 -29.13 5.15 -2.88
CA ALA A 90 -29.32 5.72 -1.54
C ALA A 90 -29.95 7.12 -1.62
N GLN A 91 -29.55 7.90 -2.62
CA GLN A 91 -30.24 9.11 -3.07
C GLN A 91 -31.21 8.74 -4.21
N ARG A 92 -32.49 8.58 -3.89
CA ARG A 92 -33.52 8.10 -4.84
C ARG A 92 -33.64 8.95 -6.10
N SER A 93 -33.37 10.26 -6.03
CA SER A 93 -33.35 11.16 -7.19
C SER A 93 -32.30 10.77 -8.24
N ASN A 94 -31.29 9.93 -7.90
CA ASN A 94 -30.31 9.42 -8.87
C ASN A 94 -30.97 8.53 -9.94
N LEU A 95 -32.11 7.88 -9.65
CA LEU A 95 -32.88 7.12 -10.64
C LEU A 95 -33.37 7.98 -11.81
N LEU A 96 -33.65 9.26 -11.54
CA LEU A 96 -34.17 10.22 -12.54
C LEU A 96 -33.07 11.07 -13.19
N ARG A 97 -31.78 10.77 -12.91
CA ARG A 97 -30.65 11.52 -13.47
C ARG A 97 -30.01 10.78 -14.65
N PRO A 98 -30.23 11.19 -15.91
CA PRO A 98 -29.65 10.50 -17.08
C PRO A 98 -28.13 10.40 -17.02
N SER A 99 -27.46 11.44 -16.50
CA SER A 99 -26.00 11.46 -16.33
C SER A 99 -25.49 10.42 -15.31
N PHE A 100 -26.31 10.03 -14.31
CA PHE A 100 -25.97 8.97 -13.38
C PHE A 100 -26.13 7.59 -14.02
N MET A 101 -27.20 7.39 -14.79
CA MET A 101 -27.40 6.16 -15.56
C MET A 101 -26.30 5.98 -16.62
N GLY A 102 -25.89 7.08 -17.28
CA GLY A 102 -24.75 7.08 -18.19
C GLY A 102 -23.43 6.70 -17.52
N MET A 103 -23.21 7.12 -16.28
CA MET A 103 -22.05 6.67 -15.47
C MET A 103 -22.07 5.16 -15.26
N ILE A 104 -23.20 4.60 -14.87
CA ILE A 104 -23.35 3.14 -14.68
C ILE A 104 -23.07 2.40 -15.98
N ALA A 105 -23.62 2.87 -17.10
CA ALA A 105 -23.36 2.26 -18.40
C ALA A 105 -21.87 2.28 -18.78
N GLN A 106 -21.17 3.38 -18.50
CA GLN A 106 -19.72 3.47 -18.71
C GLN A 106 -18.92 2.57 -17.77
N ILE A 107 -19.34 2.38 -16.51
CA ILE A 107 -18.72 1.42 -15.59
C ILE A 107 -18.80 0.00 -16.18
N LEU A 108 -19.98 -0.44 -16.60
CA LEU A 108 -20.17 -1.76 -17.21
C LEU A 108 -19.38 -1.93 -18.50
N ARG A 109 -19.31 -0.88 -19.33
CA ARG A 109 -18.50 -0.87 -20.55
C ARG A 109 -17.00 -0.96 -20.21
N PHE A 110 -16.53 -0.22 -19.22
CA PHE A 110 -15.14 -0.25 -18.79
C PHE A 110 -14.76 -1.65 -18.28
N HIS A 111 -15.58 -2.28 -17.44
CA HIS A 111 -15.35 -3.64 -16.96
C HIS A 111 -15.20 -4.64 -18.11
N ARG A 112 -15.91 -4.45 -19.22
CA ARG A 112 -15.84 -5.33 -20.40
C ARG A 112 -14.63 -5.04 -21.28
N VAL A 113 -14.28 -3.77 -21.48
CA VAL A 113 -13.26 -3.34 -22.44
C VAL A 113 -11.86 -3.30 -21.84
N ALA A 114 -11.72 -2.85 -20.59
CA ALA A 114 -10.41 -2.63 -19.97
C ALA A 114 -9.52 -3.89 -19.92
N PRO A 115 -10.02 -5.11 -19.68
CA PRO A 115 -9.19 -6.32 -19.65
C PRO A 115 -8.40 -6.55 -20.96
N SER A 116 -8.90 -6.13 -22.14
CA SER A 116 -8.17 -6.24 -23.41
C SER A 116 -6.86 -5.44 -23.44
N LEU A 117 -6.70 -4.45 -22.56
CA LEU A 117 -5.44 -3.72 -22.41
C LEU A 117 -4.32 -4.61 -21.86
N LEU A 118 -4.67 -5.70 -21.17
CA LEU A 118 -3.71 -6.65 -20.61
C LEU A 118 -3.18 -7.65 -21.63
N GLU A 119 -3.85 -7.75 -22.79
CA GLU A 119 -3.48 -8.64 -23.88
C GLU A 119 -2.37 -8.02 -24.76
N GLY A 120 -1.46 -8.85 -25.23
CA GLY A 120 -0.35 -8.44 -26.10
C GLY A 120 0.71 -7.57 -25.43
N ASP A 121 1.69 -7.14 -26.23
CA ASP A 121 2.86 -6.40 -25.78
C ASP A 121 2.81 -4.93 -26.27
N ARG A 122 1.80 -4.20 -25.80
CA ARG A 122 1.68 -2.77 -26.09
C ARG A 122 2.49 -1.95 -25.10
N PRO A 123 3.08 -0.82 -25.52
CA PRO A 123 3.73 0.11 -24.60
C PRO A 123 2.76 0.59 -23.52
N GLU A 124 3.29 0.86 -22.34
CA GLU A 124 2.53 1.47 -21.26
C GLU A 124 2.21 2.93 -21.60
N ILE A 125 0.98 3.35 -21.39
CA ILE A 125 0.51 4.72 -21.65
C ILE A 125 -0.18 5.29 -20.41
N PRO A 126 -0.31 6.63 -20.28
CA PRO A 126 -1.07 7.24 -19.20
C PRO A 126 -2.55 6.81 -19.23
N LEU A 127 -3.15 6.67 -18.05
CA LEU A 127 -4.57 6.33 -17.90
C LEU A 127 -5.47 7.34 -18.62
N GLY A 128 -5.16 8.63 -18.51
CA GLY A 128 -5.91 9.69 -19.20
C GLY A 128 -5.92 9.52 -20.72
N THR A 129 -4.78 9.14 -21.31
CA THR A 129 -4.67 8.84 -22.76
C THR A 129 -5.55 7.64 -23.11
N TYR A 130 -5.44 6.53 -22.37
CA TYR A 130 -6.27 5.34 -22.60
C TYR A 130 -7.76 5.64 -22.53
N LEU A 131 -8.18 6.42 -21.51
CA LEU A 131 -9.59 6.79 -21.33
C LEU A 131 -10.10 7.65 -22.49
N GLY A 132 -9.30 8.61 -22.94
CA GLY A 132 -9.64 9.49 -24.08
C GLY A 132 -9.79 8.72 -25.38
N GLU A 133 -8.82 7.86 -25.73
CA GLU A 133 -8.82 7.02 -26.93
C GLU A 133 -10.03 6.06 -26.99
N ASN A 134 -10.50 5.61 -25.82
CA ASN A 134 -11.64 4.70 -25.72
C ASN A 134 -12.98 5.41 -25.45
N GLY A 135 -13.02 6.75 -25.48
CA GLY A 135 -14.24 7.55 -25.29
C GLY A 135 -14.85 7.40 -23.89
N PHE A 136 -14.02 7.21 -22.86
CA PHE A 136 -14.45 7.28 -21.48
C PHE A 136 -14.29 8.70 -20.94
N GLY A 137 -15.28 9.18 -20.18
CA GLY A 137 -15.21 10.55 -19.67
C GLY A 137 -16.37 10.92 -18.75
N GLY A 138 -16.55 12.23 -18.55
CA GLY A 138 -17.65 12.80 -17.81
C GLY A 138 -17.73 12.32 -16.36
N ARG A 139 -18.91 11.87 -15.91
CA ARG A 139 -19.15 11.38 -14.56
C ARG A 139 -18.41 10.09 -14.25
N PHE A 140 -18.25 9.21 -15.21
CA PHE A 140 -17.57 7.94 -15.01
C PHE A 140 -16.13 8.16 -14.50
N VAL A 141 -15.38 9.00 -15.19
CA VAL A 141 -14.00 9.31 -14.78
C VAL A 141 -13.99 10.06 -13.47
N ARG A 142 -14.74 11.17 -13.37
CA ARG A 142 -14.69 12.08 -12.25
C ARG A 142 -15.31 11.52 -10.97
N ASP A 143 -16.46 10.84 -11.05
CA ASP A 143 -17.29 10.47 -9.89
C ASP A 143 -17.18 8.98 -9.55
N TYR A 144 -16.42 8.18 -10.32
CA TYR A 144 -16.19 6.76 -10.05
C TYR A 144 -14.72 6.38 -10.15
N LEU A 145 -14.08 6.51 -11.34
CA LEU A 145 -12.77 5.90 -11.60
C LEU A 145 -11.64 6.58 -10.81
N LEU A 146 -11.54 7.92 -10.92
CA LEU A 146 -10.51 8.68 -10.19
C LEU A 146 -10.69 8.59 -8.68
N PRO A 147 -11.91 8.74 -8.10
CA PRO A 147 -12.13 8.51 -6.68
C PRO A 147 -11.71 7.12 -6.20
N MET A 148 -12.00 6.08 -6.99
CA MET A 148 -11.64 4.71 -6.63
C MET A 148 -10.12 4.51 -6.70
N GLY A 149 -9.47 4.97 -7.78
CA GLY A 149 -8.02 4.88 -7.91
C GLY A 149 -7.30 5.65 -6.79
N ALA A 150 -7.73 6.88 -6.53
CA ALA A 150 -7.19 7.69 -5.44
C ALA A 150 -7.33 7.01 -4.06
N ALA A 151 -8.47 6.34 -3.83
CA ALA A 151 -8.71 5.58 -2.61
C ALA A 151 -7.79 4.37 -2.48
N ILE A 152 -7.55 3.65 -3.57
CA ILE A 152 -6.70 2.44 -3.61
C ILE A 152 -5.24 2.76 -3.26
N TRP A 153 -4.68 3.83 -3.84
CA TRP A 153 -3.27 4.18 -3.66
C TRP A 153 -3.01 5.37 -2.73
N SER A 154 -4.05 5.86 -2.04
CA SER A 154 -3.94 7.04 -1.15
C SER A 154 -3.32 8.26 -1.87
N THR A 155 -3.61 8.39 -3.16
CA THR A 155 -3.01 9.36 -4.09
C THR A 155 -3.99 10.48 -4.40
N ASP A 156 -3.46 11.67 -4.73
CA ASP A 156 -4.29 12.77 -5.22
C ASP A 156 -5.01 12.36 -6.52
N PRO A 157 -6.34 12.55 -6.62
CA PRO A 157 -7.10 12.21 -7.82
C PRO A 157 -6.58 12.88 -9.10
N SER A 158 -5.98 14.07 -9.01
CA SER A 158 -5.41 14.78 -10.17
C SER A 158 -4.25 14.02 -10.81
N LEU A 159 -3.47 13.28 -10.01
CA LEU A 159 -2.33 12.49 -10.48
C LEU A 159 -2.74 11.15 -11.11
N MET A 160 -4.00 10.73 -10.90
CA MET A 160 -4.46 9.42 -11.40
C MET A 160 -4.53 9.34 -12.92
N LEU A 161 -4.66 10.46 -13.63
CA LEU A 161 -4.68 10.47 -15.10
C LEU A 161 -3.30 10.16 -15.70
N ASP A 162 -2.24 10.46 -14.99
CA ASP A 162 -0.85 10.16 -15.38
C ASP A 162 -0.40 8.74 -14.97
N PHE A 163 -1.25 8.03 -14.22
CA PHE A 163 -0.99 6.65 -13.80
C PHE A 163 -0.82 5.73 -15.01
N PRO A 164 0.07 4.72 -14.96
CA PRO A 164 0.20 3.75 -16.04
C PRO A 164 -1.08 2.93 -16.21
N ALA A 165 -1.68 2.99 -17.40
CA ALA A 165 -3.03 2.44 -17.66
C ALA A 165 -3.10 0.92 -17.49
N ARG A 166 -2.12 0.18 -18.05
CA ARG A 166 -2.06 -1.28 -17.95
C ARG A 166 -1.81 -1.73 -16.51
N PHE A 167 -0.94 -1.03 -15.79
CA PHE A 167 -0.68 -1.26 -14.37
C PHE A 167 -1.97 -1.09 -13.54
N PHE A 168 -2.69 0.00 -13.76
CA PHE A 168 -3.97 0.29 -13.12
C PHE A 168 -5.02 -0.80 -13.41
N VAL A 169 -5.22 -1.13 -14.69
CA VAL A 169 -6.20 -2.15 -15.11
C VAL A 169 -5.82 -3.54 -14.58
N ARG A 170 -4.54 -3.90 -14.59
CA ARG A 170 -4.05 -5.16 -14.04
C ARG A 170 -4.36 -5.30 -12.56
N PHE A 171 -4.15 -4.25 -11.79
CA PHE A 171 -4.54 -4.23 -10.39
C PHE A 171 -6.03 -4.47 -10.20
N LEU A 172 -6.87 -3.71 -10.91
CA LEU A 172 -8.33 -3.85 -10.83
C LEU A 172 -8.78 -5.28 -11.22
N HIS A 173 -8.18 -5.83 -12.27
CA HIS A 173 -8.47 -7.20 -12.75
C HIS A 173 -8.11 -8.24 -11.68
N ASN A 174 -6.88 -8.19 -11.15
CA ASN A 174 -6.41 -9.14 -10.15
C ASN A 174 -7.28 -9.12 -8.88
N HIS A 175 -7.74 -7.94 -8.46
CA HIS A 175 -8.53 -7.77 -7.24
C HIS A 175 -10.05 -7.93 -7.45
N GLY A 176 -10.49 -8.41 -8.64
CA GLY A 176 -11.91 -8.62 -8.94
C GLY A 176 -12.73 -7.33 -8.94
N LEU A 177 -12.10 -6.18 -9.23
CA LEU A 177 -12.77 -4.88 -9.28
C LEU A 177 -13.35 -4.55 -10.67
N LEU A 178 -13.08 -5.40 -11.67
CA LEU A 178 -13.66 -5.34 -13.03
C LEU A 178 -14.79 -6.37 -13.22
N THR A 179 -15.30 -6.96 -12.15
CA THR A 179 -16.42 -7.90 -12.18
C THR A 179 -17.46 -7.53 -11.14
N VAL A 180 -18.70 -7.93 -11.39
CA VAL A 180 -19.82 -7.77 -10.45
C VAL A 180 -19.91 -9.01 -9.56
N ASP A 181 -19.59 -10.18 -10.11
CA ASP A 181 -19.63 -11.49 -9.46
C ASP A 181 -18.21 -11.99 -9.19
N ASP A 182 -18.08 -13.05 -8.39
CA ASP A 182 -16.81 -13.73 -8.06
C ASP A 182 -15.73 -12.79 -7.52
N ARG A 183 -16.08 -11.98 -6.55
CA ARG A 183 -15.14 -11.09 -5.86
C ARG A 183 -14.37 -11.83 -4.76
N PRO A 184 -13.07 -11.51 -4.52
CA PRO A 184 -12.32 -12.08 -3.42
C PRO A 184 -12.95 -11.74 -2.06
N VAL A 185 -12.78 -12.61 -1.09
CA VAL A 185 -13.21 -12.35 0.29
C VAL A 185 -12.17 -11.49 0.98
N TRP A 186 -12.53 -10.26 1.26
CA TRP A 186 -11.67 -9.34 2.00
C TRP A 186 -11.68 -9.67 3.49
N ARG A 187 -10.54 -9.51 4.12
CA ARG A 187 -10.29 -9.87 5.52
C ARG A 187 -9.48 -8.79 6.22
N VAL A 188 -9.59 -8.76 7.54
CA VAL A 188 -8.74 -7.97 8.45
C VAL A 188 -8.16 -8.87 9.53
N ILE A 189 -7.04 -8.50 10.10
CA ILE A 189 -6.45 -9.23 11.22
C ILE A 189 -7.26 -8.94 12.49
N ARG A 190 -7.67 -10.00 13.18
CA ARG A 190 -8.43 -9.89 14.42
C ARG A 190 -7.57 -9.25 15.52
N GLY A 191 -8.05 -8.14 16.09
CA GLY A 191 -7.33 -7.40 17.12
C GLY A 191 -6.27 -6.43 16.59
N GLY A 192 -6.24 -6.20 15.27
CA GLY A 192 -5.36 -5.25 14.60
C GLY A 192 -4.11 -5.90 14.00
N SER A 193 -3.58 -5.23 12.99
CA SER A 193 -2.46 -5.75 12.17
C SER A 193 -1.15 -5.91 12.96
N ALA A 194 -0.93 -5.14 14.04
CA ALA A 194 0.25 -5.30 14.90
C ALA A 194 0.41 -6.74 15.44
N ARG A 195 -0.68 -7.52 15.55
CA ARG A 195 -0.64 -8.89 16.06
C ARG A 195 0.28 -9.83 15.28
N TYR A 196 0.32 -9.72 13.95
CA TYR A 196 1.24 -10.54 13.19
C TYR A 196 2.68 -10.06 13.30
N VAL A 197 2.90 -8.74 13.41
CA VAL A 197 4.24 -8.17 13.59
C VAL A 197 4.83 -8.61 14.91
N GLU A 198 4.07 -8.54 16.03
CA GLU A 198 4.49 -9.00 17.36
C GLU A 198 5.00 -10.45 17.29
N LYS A 199 4.23 -11.36 16.66
CA LYS A 199 4.62 -12.76 16.53
C LYS A 199 5.80 -12.96 15.59
N LEU A 200 5.86 -12.21 14.49
CA LEU A 200 6.91 -12.32 13.48
C LEU A 200 8.27 -11.94 14.04
N VAL A 201 8.36 -10.89 14.86
CA VAL A 201 9.62 -10.37 15.37
C VAL A 201 10.05 -11.00 16.68
N ALA A 202 9.15 -11.68 17.41
CA ALA A 202 9.43 -12.27 18.72
C ALA A 202 10.72 -13.11 18.78
N PRO A 203 11.07 -13.94 17.74
CA PRO A 203 12.29 -14.76 17.79
C PRO A 203 13.60 -13.98 17.74
N PHE A 204 13.59 -12.71 17.34
CA PHE A 204 14.77 -11.85 17.19
C PHE A 204 14.53 -10.40 17.67
N ALA A 205 13.62 -10.24 18.64
CA ALA A 205 13.25 -8.92 19.16
C ALA A 205 14.47 -8.18 19.79
N ASP A 206 15.40 -8.92 20.38
CA ASP A 206 16.66 -8.42 20.95
C ASP A 206 17.65 -7.90 19.88
N ARG A 207 17.42 -8.20 18.62
CA ARG A 207 18.22 -7.77 17.46
C ARG A 207 17.64 -6.55 16.74
N ILE A 208 16.53 -5.99 17.24
CA ILE A 208 15.85 -4.82 16.66
C ILE A 208 16.17 -3.58 17.49
N PHE A 209 16.73 -2.57 16.85
CA PHE A 209 17.08 -1.29 17.47
C PHE A 209 16.15 -0.21 16.94
N LEU A 210 15.18 0.17 17.78
CA LEU A 210 14.25 1.28 17.51
C LEU A 210 14.93 2.64 17.73
N ASN A 211 14.36 3.71 17.16
CA ASN A 211 14.88 5.08 17.23
C ASN A 211 16.36 5.16 16.81
N THR A 212 16.78 4.25 15.93
CA THR A 212 18.16 4.08 15.49
C THR A 212 18.26 4.27 13.97
N PRO A 213 18.06 5.49 13.46
CA PRO A 213 18.14 5.74 12.03
C PRO A 213 19.53 5.45 11.50
N VAL A 214 19.59 4.71 10.39
CA VAL A 214 20.79 4.57 9.58
C VAL A 214 21.05 5.90 8.89
N GLU A 215 22.29 6.37 8.92
CA GLU A 215 22.71 7.65 8.32
C GLU A 215 23.54 7.45 7.05
N LEU A 216 24.27 6.34 6.96
CA LEU A 216 25.12 6.03 5.81
C LEU A 216 25.37 4.53 5.69
N VAL A 217 25.40 4.04 4.45
CA VAL A 217 25.83 2.68 4.11
C VAL A 217 26.96 2.77 3.09
N ARG A 218 28.13 2.25 3.46
CA ARG A 218 29.31 2.17 2.57
C ARG A 218 29.63 0.72 2.24
N ARG A 219 29.80 0.43 0.98
CA ARG A 219 30.04 -0.94 0.49
C ARG A 219 31.48 -1.12 0.09
N HIS A 220 32.08 -2.20 0.56
CA HIS A 220 33.42 -2.65 0.19
C HIS A 220 33.34 -4.00 -0.53
N ALA A 221 34.46 -4.45 -1.09
CA ALA A 221 34.51 -5.74 -1.77
C ALA A 221 34.15 -6.91 -0.85
N ALA A 222 34.60 -6.88 0.41
CA ALA A 222 34.44 -7.96 1.38
C ALA A 222 33.27 -7.76 2.36
N ASN A 223 32.80 -6.52 2.60
CA ASN A 223 31.81 -6.21 3.60
C ASN A 223 31.01 -4.93 3.31
N VAL A 224 30.05 -4.64 4.16
CA VAL A 224 29.27 -3.40 4.17
C VAL A 224 29.45 -2.75 5.56
N VAL A 225 29.69 -1.45 5.58
CA VAL A 225 29.72 -0.65 6.81
C VAL A 225 28.44 0.17 6.90
N VAL A 226 27.69 -0.02 7.99
CA VAL A 226 26.47 0.71 8.30
C VAL A 226 26.76 1.69 9.42
N HIS A 227 26.50 2.97 9.19
CA HIS A 227 26.58 4.01 10.21
C HIS A 227 25.16 4.32 10.69
N SER A 228 24.91 4.13 11.97
CA SER A 228 23.63 4.44 12.59
C SER A 228 23.80 5.40 13.77
N ARG A 229 22.77 6.22 14.00
CA ARG A 229 22.74 7.17 15.10
C ARG A 229 22.79 6.45 16.45
N GLY A 230 23.72 6.86 17.30
CA GLY A 230 23.88 6.33 18.66
C GLY A 230 24.67 5.02 18.76
N ARG A 231 24.91 4.31 17.64
CA ARG A 231 25.70 3.07 17.63
C ARG A 231 27.02 3.17 16.83
N GLY A 232 27.13 4.19 15.95
CA GLY A 232 28.32 4.41 15.15
C GLY A 232 28.41 3.50 13.93
N ALA A 233 29.63 3.05 13.58
CA ALA A 233 29.91 2.22 12.43
C ALA A 233 29.95 0.74 12.82
N GLU A 234 29.13 -0.07 12.17
CA GLU A 234 29.10 -1.53 12.34
C GLU A 234 29.34 -2.23 10.99
N VAL A 235 30.02 -3.38 11.00
CA VAL A 235 30.41 -4.12 9.81
C VAL A 235 29.53 -5.34 9.64
N PHE A 236 29.02 -5.54 8.41
CA PHE A 236 28.15 -6.65 8.05
C PHE A 236 28.61 -7.29 6.72
N ASP A 237 28.24 -8.55 6.50
CA ASP A 237 28.51 -9.22 5.24
C ASP A 237 27.59 -8.71 4.14
N HIS A 238 26.32 -8.43 4.45
CA HIS A 238 25.29 -7.97 3.53
C HIS A 238 24.36 -6.96 4.19
N VAL A 239 23.70 -6.13 3.36
CA VAL A 239 22.63 -5.21 3.77
C VAL A 239 21.36 -5.45 2.96
N PHE A 240 20.22 -5.46 3.65
CA PHE A 240 18.89 -5.49 3.06
C PHE A 240 18.18 -4.17 3.36
N PHE A 241 17.91 -3.40 2.32
CA PHE A 241 17.08 -2.20 2.42
C PHE A 241 15.61 -2.60 2.33
N ALA A 242 14.88 -2.44 3.44
CA ALA A 242 13.44 -2.64 3.55
C ALA A 242 12.70 -1.30 3.81
N CYS A 243 13.36 -0.18 3.59
CA CYS A 243 12.82 1.18 3.62
C CYS A 243 12.37 1.62 2.21
N HIS A 244 11.91 2.86 2.07
CA HIS A 244 11.52 3.43 0.77
C HIS A 244 12.70 3.48 -0.22
N ALA A 245 12.40 3.48 -1.52
CA ALA A 245 13.42 3.48 -2.56
C ALA A 245 14.30 4.75 -2.53
N ASP A 246 13.69 5.93 -2.34
CA ASP A 246 14.37 7.21 -2.20
C ASP A 246 15.23 7.26 -0.93
N GLN A 247 14.73 6.73 0.19
CA GLN A 247 15.50 6.59 1.44
C GLN A 247 16.70 5.66 1.23
N ALA A 248 16.49 4.48 0.62
CA ALA A 248 17.57 3.55 0.32
C ALA A 248 18.67 4.21 -0.53
N LEU A 249 18.27 4.97 -1.57
CA LEU A 249 19.21 5.70 -2.42
C LEU A 249 19.97 6.77 -1.63
N ALA A 250 19.31 7.52 -0.77
CA ALA A 250 19.91 8.58 0.04
C ALA A 250 20.91 8.04 1.07
N LEU A 251 20.71 6.83 1.57
CA LEU A 251 21.60 6.19 2.54
C LEU A 251 22.91 5.65 1.91
N LEU A 252 22.94 5.41 0.61
CA LEU A 252 24.12 4.87 -0.05
C LEU A 252 25.22 5.93 -0.21
N ALA A 253 26.40 5.69 0.35
CA ALA A 253 27.57 6.56 0.18
C ALA A 253 28.11 6.56 -1.27
N ASP A 254 27.89 5.45 -1.99
CA ASP A 254 28.52 5.13 -3.27
C ASP A 254 27.52 4.49 -4.26
N PRO A 255 26.34 5.08 -4.48
CA PRO A 255 25.33 4.50 -5.37
C PRO A 255 25.85 4.39 -6.81
N SER A 256 25.62 3.24 -7.44
CA SER A 256 25.95 3.02 -8.85
C SER A 256 25.04 3.84 -9.78
N PRO A 257 25.40 4.04 -11.05
CA PRO A 257 24.49 4.68 -12.02
C PRO A 257 23.14 3.98 -12.13
N GLN A 258 23.12 2.63 -12.11
CA GLN A 258 21.90 1.84 -12.16
C GLN A 258 21.03 2.04 -10.90
N GLU A 259 21.63 2.09 -9.71
CA GLU A 259 20.89 2.36 -8.48
C GLU A 259 20.28 3.77 -8.48
N ARG A 260 20.99 4.78 -8.94
CA ARG A 260 20.47 6.15 -9.09
C ARG A 260 19.29 6.19 -10.05
N GLU A 261 19.41 5.53 -11.20
CA GLU A 261 18.36 5.50 -12.22
C GLU A 261 17.14 4.74 -11.72
N ILE A 262 17.30 3.53 -11.17
CA ILE A 262 16.19 2.63 -10.82
C ILE A 262 15.48 3.10 -9.54
N LEU A 263 16.22 3.37 -8.45
CA LEU A 263 15.64 3.82 -7.19
C LEU A 263 15.10 5.25 -7.30
N GLY A 264 15.79 6.12 -8.06
CA GLY A 264 15.35 7.50 -8.29
C GLY A 264 14.10 7.62 -9.16
N ALA A 265 13.72 6.58 -9.91
CA ALA A 265 12.48 6.55 -10.69
C ALA A 265 11.23 6.21 -9.86
N LEU A 266 11.36 5.92 -8.57
CA LEU A 266 10.30 5.49 -7.66
C LEU A 266 9.99 6.60 -6.64
N PRO A 267 9.22 7.63 -7.02
CA PRO A 267 8.92 8.76 -6.15
C PRO A 267 7.89 8.41 -5.07
N TYR A 268 7.86 9.19 -4.00
CA TYR A 268 6.93 9.06 -2.89
C TYR A 268 6.15 10.35 -2.67
N GLN A 269 4.92 10.21 -2.18
CA GLN A 269 4.10 11.33 -1.72
C GLN A 269 3.82 11.20 -0.23
N ARG A 270 3.82 12.34 0.46
CA ARG A 270 3.43 12.41 1.87
C ARG A 270 1.93 12.43 2.00
N SER A 271 1.42 11.70 2.97
CA SER A 271 0.02 11.65 3.34
C SER A 271 -0.14 11.84 4.84
N GLU A 272 -1.09 12.67 5.24
CA GLU A 272 -1.51 12.77 6.63
C GLU A 272 -2.75 11.90 6.85
N ALA A 273 -2.71 11.05 7.87
CA ALA A 273 -3.85 10.25 8.32
C ALA A 273 -4.32 10.75 9.70
N LEU A 274 -5.59 11.06 9.82
CA LEU A 274 -6.23 11.41 11.09
C LEU A 274 -7.13 10.28 11.54
N LEU A 275 -6.89 9.73 12.71
CA LEU A 275 -7.83 8.88 13.42
C LEU A 275 -8.73 9.76 14.28
N HIS A 276 -10.05 9.71 14.09
CA HIS A 276 -11.01 10.62 14.70
C HIS A 276 -12.39 9.99 14.85
N THR A 277 -13.31 10.71 15.49
CA THR A 277 -14.73 10.33 15.65
C THR A 277 -15.69 11.27 14.92
N ASP A 278 -15.20 12.19 14.13
CA ASP A 278 -16.03 13.09 13.32
C ASP A 278 -16.65 12.33 12.14
N THR A 279 -17.97 12.35 12.04
CA THR A 279 -18.73 11.69 10.96
C THR A 279 -19.23 12.66 9.89
N SER A 280 -18.89 13.95 9.98
CA SER A 280 -19.30 14.97 9.01
C SER A 280 -18.78 14.73 7.59
N LEU A 281 -17.62 14.04 7.48
CA LEU A 281 -16.99 13.66 6.23
C LEU A 281 -17.61 12.41 5.58
N LEU A 282 -18.47 11.69 6.29
CA LEU A 282 -19.21 10.57 5.72
C LEU A 282 -20.42 11.08 4.90
N PRO A 283 -21.01 10.26 4.01
CA PRO A 283 -22.24 10.61 3.33
C PRO A 283 -23.35 11.04 4.29
N ARG A 284 -24.19 12.02 3.90
CA ARG A 284 -25.31 12.48 4.73
C ARG A 284 -26.31 11.37 5.00
N ARG A 285 -26.53 10.49 4.01
CA ARG A 285 -27.42 9.34 4.16
C ARG A 285 -26.67 8.14 4.70
N ARG A 286 -27.05 7.62 5.85
CA ARG A 286 -26.43 6.41 6.44
C ARG A 286 -26.44 5.20 5.51
N ARG A 287 -27.43 5.10 4.60
CA ARG A 287 -27.48 4.04 3.56
C ARG A 287 -26.36 4.14 2.54
N ALA A 288 -25.74 5.32 2.39
CA ALA A 288 -24.59 5.53 1.53
C ALA A 288 -23.26 5.32 2.27
N TRP A 289 -23.25 5.14 3.58
CA TRP A 289 -22.02 4.86 4.32
C TRP A 289 -21.34 3.58 3.81
N ALA A 290 -20.06 3.66 3.61
CA ALA A 290 -19.23 2.56 3.13
C ALA A 290 -17.99 2.43 4.02
N ALA A 291 -17.24 1.35 3.83
CA ALA A 291 -15.92 1.22 4.43
C ALA A 291 -14.99 2.35 3.96
N TRP A 292 -15.04 2.67 2.67
CA TRP A 292 -14.26 3.73 2.04
C TRP A 292 -15.21 4.81 1.52
N ASN A 293 -15.06 6.05 1.99
CA ASN A 293 -15.94 7.16 1.65
C ASN A 293 -15.13 8.30 1.05
N PHE A 294 -15.28 8.51 -0.25
CA PHE A 294 -14.70 9.63 -0.97
C PHE A 294 -15.63 10.84 -0.87
N HIS A 295 -15.10 11.97 -0.42
CA HIS A 295 -15.85 13.20 -0.27
C HIS A 295 -15.18 14.34 -1.05
N ARG A 296 -15.93 14.98 -1.95
CA ARG A 296 -15.56 16.25 -2.59
C ARG A 296 -16.26 17.39 -1.90
N PHE A 297 -15.50 18.35 -1.40
CA PHE A 297 -16.01 19.50 -0.64
C PHE A 297 -16.65 20.55 -1.57
N ASP A 298 -17.46 21.44 -0.98
CA ASP A 298 -18.18 22.50 -1.68
C ASP A 298 -17.31 23.75 -1.87
N ASP A 299 -16.43 24.02 -0.93
CA ASP A 299 -15.70 25.26 -0.74
C ASP A 299 -14.31 25.33 -1.44
N ARG A 300 -13.85 24.21 -2.02
CA ARG A 300 -12.53 24.12 -2.66
C ARG A 300 -12.58 23.44 -4.02
N ASP A 301 -11.86 24.01 -4.99
CA ASP A 301 -11.82 23.43 -6.35
C ASP A 301 -11.24 22.01 -6.40
N ASP A 302 -10.22 21.73 -5.59
CA ASP A 302 -9.53 20.45 -5.53
C ASP A 302 -9.65 19.75 -4.17
N GLY A 303 -10.51 20.26 -3.27
CA GLY A 303 -10.69 19.70 -1.93
C GLY A 303 -11.38 18.33 -1.96
N VAL A 304 -10.62 17.28 -1.64
CA VAL A 304 -11.14 15.92 -1.51
C VAL A 304 -10.65 15.31 -0.21
N ALA A 305 -11.46 14.43 0.38
CA ALA A 305 -11.08 13.57 1.49
C ALA A 305 -11.41 12.11 1.16
N LEU A 306 -10.57 11.22 1.65
CA LEU A 306 -10.88 9.81 1.74
C LEU A 306 -11.01 9.46 3.22
N THR A 307 -12.19 9.04 3.63
CA THR A 307 -12.49 8.66 5.01
C THR A 307 -12.84 7.17 5.09
N TYR A 308 -12.05 6.41 5.81
CA TYR A 308 -12.34 5.02 6.16
C TYR A 308 -13.26 4.99 7.38
N ASN A 309 -14.36 4.26 7.29
CA ASN A 309 -15.21 3.93 8.43
C ASN A 309 -14.71 2.63 9.05
N MET A 310 -13.98 2.73 10.14
CA MET A 310 -13.31 1.58 10.76
C MET A 310 -14.28 0.61 11.43
N ASN A 311 -15.47 1.10 11.86
CA ASN A 311 -16.50 0.22 12.38
C ASN A 311 -17.01 -0.76 11.32
N ILE A 312 -17.06 -0.33 10.04
CA ILE A 312 -17.40 -1.20 8.90
C ILE A 312 -16.16 -2.01 8.49
N LEU A 313 -15.03 -1.34 8.26
CA LEU A 313 -13.84 -1.94 7.64
C LEU A 313 -13.17 -2.98 8.54
N GLN A 314 -12.99 -2.67 9.84
CA GLN A 314 -12.41 -3.60 10.83
C GLN A 314 -13.46 -4.32 11.68
N SER A 315 -14.77 -4.14 11.41
CA SER A 315 -15.87 -4.71 12.21
C SER A 315 -15.78 -4.33 13.69
N LEU A 316 -15.39 -3.07 13.99
CA LEU A 316 -15.25 -2.59 15.35
C LEU A 316 -16.63 -2.35 16.00
N ARG A 317 -16.79 -2.86 17.22
CA ARG A 317 -18.03 -2.67 18.02
C ARG A 317 -17.93 -1.44 18.92
N ALA A 318 -17.52 -0.29 18.33
CA ALA A 318 -17.46 0.98 19.05
C ALA A 318 -18.82 1.70 19.01
N ARG A 319 -19.18 2.38 20.10
CA ARG A 319 -20.42 3.18 20.19
C ARG A 319 -20.36 4.36 19.24
N ARG A 320 -19.23 5.07 19.20
CA ARG A 320 -18.97 6.12 18.23
C ARG A 320 -18.31 5.53 16.98
N THR A 321 -18.55 6.13 15.83
CA THR A 321 -17.88 5.73 14.60
C THR A 321 -16.43 6.20 14.64
N LEU A 322 -15.50 5.26 14.55
CA LEU A 322 -14.09 5.54 14.38
C LEU A 322 -13.81 5.69 12.89
N CYS A 323 -13.19 6.80 12.54
CA CYS A 323 -12.83 7.16 11.16
C CYS A 323 -11.32 7.36 11.04
N VAL A 324 -10.77 7.01 9.86
CA VAL A 324 -9.43 7.42 9.45
C VAL A 324 -9.57 8.22 8.18
N THR A 325 -9.19 9.51 8.22
CA THR A 325 -9.29 10.40 7.06
C THR A 325 -7.89 10.76 6.55
N LEU A 326 -7.71 10.69 5.24
CA LEU A 326 -6.47 11.02 4.56
C LEU A 326 -6.54 12.42 3.94
N ASN A 327 -5.48 13.20 4.13
CA ASN A 327 -5.18 14.47 3.45
C ASN A 327 -6.27 15.56 3.55
N ALA A 328 -7.09 15.53 4.59
CA ALA A 328 -8.14 16.53 4.83
C ALA A 328 -8.22 16.95 6.32
N GLY A 329 -7.04 17.15 6.92
CA GLY A 329 -6.95 17.41 8.35
C GLY A 329 -7.61 18.70 8.82
N ASP A 330 -7.74 19.69 7.95
CA ASP A 330 -8.44 20.95 8.19
C ASP A 330 -9.98 20.87 8.12
N GLN A 331 -10.51 19.74 7.64
CA GLN A 331 -11.94 19.48 7.52
C GLN A 331 -12.48 18.63 8.69
N VAL A 332 -11.62 18.06 9.49
CA VAL A 332 -11.98 17.28 10.69
C VAL A 332 -12.03 18.21 11.89
N ASP A 333 -13.09 18.12 12.69
CA ASP A 333 -13.19 18.85 13.96
C ASP A 333 -11.98 18.50 14.86
N PRO A 334 -11.11 19.47 15.18
CA PRO A 334 -9.92 19.22 16.01
C PRO A 334 -10.24 18.58 17.36
N GLY A 335 -11.41 18.88 17.95
CA GLY A 335 -11.88 18.29 19.22
C GLY A 335 -12.23 16.82 19.13
N LEU A 336 -12.38 16.27 17.93
CA LEU A 336 -12.72 14.87 17.67
C LEU A 336 -11.52 14.05 17.16
N VAL A 337 -10.33 14.66 16.99
CA VAL A 337 -9.11 13.99 16.56
C VAL A 337 -8.52 13.21 17.73
N LEU A 338 -8.27 11.93 17.51
CA LEU A 338 -7.64 11.01 18.48
C LEU A 338 -6.13 10.83 18.22
N ARG A 339 -5.72 10.75 16.95
CA ARG A 339 -4.33 10.60 16.53
C ARG A 339 -4.09 11.28 15.18
N ARG A 340 -2.88 11.80 15.00
CA ARG A 340 -2.38 12.35 13.75
C ARG A 340 -1.12 11.57 13.35
N ILE A 341 -1.12 10.98 12.17
CA ILE A 341 -0.06 10.10 11.68
C ILE A 341 0.40 10.62 10.32
N ARG A 342 1.70 10.52 10.04
CA ARG A 342 2.28 10.83 8.75
C ARG A 342 2.72 9.55 8.07
N TYR A 343 2.29 9.36 6.84
CA TYR A 343 2.69 8.26 5.98
C TYR A 343 3.29 8.80 4.68
N GLU A 344 4.05 7.96 4.02
CA GLU A 344 4.56 8.21 2.67
C GLU A 344 4.21 7.01 1.79
N HIS A 345 3.58 7.28 0.64
CA HIS A 345 3.13 6.25 -0.29
C HIS A 345 3.86 6.38 -1.62
N PRO A 346 4.25 5.27 -2.27
CA PRO A 346 4.87 5.33 -3.59
C PRO A 346 3.89 5.87 -4.62
N LEU A 347 4.38 6.72 -5.52
CA LEU A 347 3.68 7.17 -6.70
C LEU A 347 4.08 6.30 -7.90
N PHE A 348 3.10 5.74 -8.58
CA PHE A 348 3.34 4.88 -9.72
C PHE A 348 3.29 5.70 -11.01
N THR A 349 4.47 5.92 -11.59
CA THR A 349 4.68 6.62 -12.86
C THR A 349 5.08 5.63 -13.96
N LEU A 350 5.02 6.04 -15.22
CA LEU A 350 5.52 5.23 -16.34
C LEU A 350 6.99 4.82 -16.13
N ALA A 351 7.83 5.77 -15.70
CA ALA A 351 9.25 5.52 -15.42
C ALA A 351 9.42 4.56 -14.23
N GLY A 352 8.62 4.74 -13.15
CA GLY A 352 8.66 3.88 -11.98
C GLY A 352 8.27 2.44 -12.28
N VAL A 353 7.20 2.22 -13.03
CA VAL A 353 6.77 0.87 -13.44
C VAL A 353 7.81 0.22 -14.37
N ALA A 354 8.44 0.97 -15.28
CA ALA A 354 9.55 0.46 -16.07
C ALA A 354 10.79 0.10 -15.21
N ALA A 355 11.06 0.87 -14.15
CA ALA A 355 12.14 0.61 -13.21
C ALA A 355 11.92 -0.67 -12.38
N GLN A 356 10.68 -0.99 -12.01
CA GLN A 356 10.34 -2.23 -11.29
C GLN A 356 10.87 -3.48 -12.03
N GLY A 357 10.75 -3.54 -13.34
CA GLY A 357 11.26 -4.65 -14.17
C GLY A 357 12.78 -4.84 -14.10
N ARG A 358 13.52 -3.83 -13.66
CA ARG A 358 14.98 -3.83 -13.57
C ARG A 358 15.52 -4.04 -12.14
N HIS A 359 14.67 -4.38 -11.19
CA HIS A 359 15.04 -4.68 -9.80
C HIS A 359 16.25 -5.62 -9.70
N HIS A 360 16.28 -6.66 -10.53
CA HIS A 360 17.34 -7.66 -10.57
C HIS A 360 18.71 -7.13 -11.01
N TRP A 361 18.79 -5.91 -11.57
CA TRP A 361 20.08 -5.29 -11.95
C TRP A 361 20.82 -4.73 -10.74
N ILE A 362 20.09 -4.42 -9.65
CA ILE A 362 20.68 -3.78 -8.46
C ILE A 362 20.58 -4.66 -7.21
N SER A 363 19.57 -5.51 -7.09
CA SER A 363 19.38 -6.37 -5.92
C SER A 363 20.24 -7.63 -6.03
N GLY A 364 21.06 -7.91 -5.01
CA GLY A 364 22.07 -8.96 -4.99
C GLY A 364 23.45 -8.52 -5.49
N VAL A 365 23.59 -7.25 -5.89
CA VAL A 365 24.85 -6.68 -6.38
C VAL A 365 25.55 -5.92 -5.25
N ARG A 366 26.87 -6.01 -5.16
CA ARG A 366 27.69 -5.32 -4.13
C ARG A 366 27.19 -5.56 -2.70
N ARG A 367 26.80 -6.81 -2.38
CA ARG A 367 26.31 -7.21 -1.04
C ARG A 367 25.04 -6.48 -0.58
N THR A 368 24.27 -5.93 -1.53
CA THR A 368 23.12 -5.08 -1.26
C THR A 368 21.85 -5.69 -1.85
N HIS A 369 20.79 -5.74 -1.06
CA HIS A 369 19.50 -6.29 -1.44
C HIS A 369 18.40 -5.26 -1.16
N TYR A 370 17.41 -5.18 -2.05
CA TYR A 370 16.29 -4.24 -1.94
C TYR A 370 15.00 -5.01 -1.89
N CYS A 371 14.17 -4.75 -0.87
CA CYS A 371 12.82 -5.28 -0.76
C CYS A 371 11.86 -4.17 -0.33
N GLY A 372 10.61 -4.28 -0.73
CA GLY A 372 9.56 -3.30 -0.45
C GLY A 372 8.38 -3.46 -1.39
N ALA A 373 7.21 -3.02 -0.96
CA ALA A 373 5.98 -3.13 -1.73
C ALA A 373 6.03 -2.35 -3.05
N TYR A 374 6.84 -1.31 -3.13
CA TYR A 374 7.03 -0.46 -4.31
C TYR A 374 7.62 -1.17 -5.54
N TRP A 375 8.15 -2.37 -5.38
CA TRP A 375 8.60 -3.20 -6.50
C TRP A 375 7.45 -3.83 -7.31
N ARG A 376 6.20 -3.68 -6.85
CA ARG A 376 4.99 -4.14 -7.53
C ARG A 376 3.89 -3.11 -7.38
N PHE A 377 2.70 -3.47 -6.88
CA PHE A 377 1.54 -2.57 -6.78
C PHE A 377 1.48 -1.71 -5.51
N GLY A 378 2.40 -1.90 -4.55
CA GLY A 378 2.47 -1.12 -3.32
C GLY A 378 1.68 -1.71 -2.15
N PHE A 379 1.25 -2.96 -2.23
CA PHE A 379 0.44 -3.61 -1.21
C PHE A 379 1.25 -4.58 -0.35
N HIS A 380 0.63 -5.09 0.71
CA HIS A 380 1.30 -5.92 1.71
C HIS A 380 1.84 -7.22 1.12
N GLU A 381 1.08 -7.87 0.23
CA GLU A 381 1.54 -9.03 -0.53
C GLU A 381 2.82 -8.74 -1.32
N ASP A 382 2.88 -7.54 -1.91
CA ASP A 382 4.04 -7.14 -2.72
C ASP A 382 5.29 -6.98 -1.86
N GLY A 383 5.12 -6.50 -0.62
CA GLY A 383 6.18 -6.44 0.37
C GLY A 383 6.73 -7.82 0.71
N VAL A 384 5.84 -8.77 1.01
CA VAL A 384 6.22 -10.17 1.32
C VAL A 384 6.88 -10.82 0.10
N ALA A 385 6.28 -10.68 -1.08
CA ALA A 385 6.80 -11.27 -2.31
C ALA A 385 8.19 -10.72 -2.68
N SER A 386 8.41 -9.41 -2.54
CA SER A 386 9.72 -8.81 -2.80
C SER A 386 10.79 -9.27 -1.80
N ALA A 387 10.41 -9.47 -0.54
CA ALA A 387 11.31 -9.98 0.49
C ALA A 387 11.68 -11.44 0.22
N LEU A 388 10.72 -12.28 -0.20
CA LEU A 388 10.98 -13.67 -0.62
C LEU A 388 11.92 -13.72 -1.83
N GLU A 389 11.74 -12.84 -2.80
CA GLU A 389 12.59 -12.74 -3.99
C GLU A 389 14.02 -12.33 -3.63
N ALA A 390 14.18 -11.27 -2.81
CA ALA A 390 15.48 -10.80 -2.36
C ALA A 390 16.23 -11.87 -1.56
N PHE A 391 15.53 -12.57 -0.65
CA PHE A 391 16.06 -13.67 0.13
C PHE A 391 16.48 -14.85 -0.76
N GLY A 392 15.65 -15.27 -1.72
CA GLY A 392 15.93 -16.36 -2.63
C GLY A 392 17.20 -16.10 -3.46
N ARG A 393 17.38 -14.88 -3.97
CA ARG A 393 18.61 -14.47 -4.69
C ARG A 393 19.84 -14.48 -3.80
N PHE A 394 19.70 -14.00 -2.57
CA PHE A 394 20.77 -14.03 -1.57
C PHE A 394 21.23 -15.46 -1.28
N GLU A 395 20.32 -16.37 -0.97
CA GLU A 395 20.61 -17.79 -0.73
C GLU A 395 21.29 -18.46 -1.92
N GLN A 396 20.82 -18.17 -3.13
CA GLN A 396 21.44 -18.69 -4.35
C GLN A 396 22.87 -18.19 -4.51
N ALA A 397 23.13 -16.93 -4.23
CA ALA A 397 24.47 -16.35 -4.31
C ALA A 397 25.42 -16.96 -3.26
N CYS A 398 24.95 -17.17 -2.02
CA CYS A 398 25.71 -17.84 -0.96
C CYS A 398 26.10 -19.28 -1.35
N ARG A 399 25.17 -20.07 -1.88
CA ARG A 399 25.43 -21.45 -2.35
C ARG A 399 26.43 -21.50 -3.51
N SER A 400 26.34 -20.54 -4.44
CA SER A 400 27.26 -20.47 -5.59
C SER A 400 28.67 -20.06 -5.17
N GLY A 401 28.79 -19.14 -4.20
CA GLY A 401 30.07 -18.71 -3.61
C GLY A 401 30.80 -19.85 -2.89
N THR A 402 30.09 -20.59 -2.03
CA THR A 402 30.64 -21.76 -1.32
C THR A 402 31.04 -22.87 -2.27
N ALA A 403 30.28 -23.10 -3.35
CA ALA A 403 30.68 -24.09 -4.37
C ALA A 403 31.92 -23.67 -5.16
N HIS A 404 32.16 -22.38 -5.35
CA HIS A 404 33.34 -21.85 -6.03
C HIS A 404 34.58 -21.94 -5.14
N GLU A 405 34.46 -21.63 -3.85
CA GLU A 405 35.53 -21.79 -2.85
C GLU A 405 35.92 -23.25 -2.67
N GLN A 406 34.96 -24.17 -2.59
CA GLN A 406 35.22 -25.62 -2.51
C GLN A 406 35.91 -26.16 -3.76
N ARG A 407 35.54 -25.68 -4.98
CA ARG A 407 36.24 -26.04 -6.21
C ARG A 407 37.65 -25.44 -6.31
N ALA A 408 37.85 -24.24 -5.76
CA ALA A 408 39.17 -23.63 -5.72
C ALA A 408 40.11 -24.39 -4.77
N LEU A 409 39.62 -24.79 -3.60
CA LEU A 409 40.37 -25.60 -2.64
C LEU A 409 40.69 -27.02 -3.17
N SER A 410 39.78 -27.64 -3.94
CA SER A 410 40.00 -28.97 -4.54
C SER A 410 40.96 -28.95 -5.74
N ARG A 411 41.32 -27.77 -6.27
CA ARG A 411 42.35 -27.63 -7.33
C ARG A 411 43.75 -27.33 -6.79
N VAL A 412 43.89 -27.11 -5.49
CA VAL A 412 45.17 -26.84 -4.81
C VAL A 412 45.67 -28.06 -4.03
N ALA A 413 44.86 -29.12 -3.93
CA ALA A 413 45.23 -30.43 -3.41
C ALA A 413 45.47 -31.41 -4.56
#